data_f8da9ba678a85f9c5d240d0c09f4365c
#
_entry.id   f8da9ba678a85f9c5d240d0c09f4365c
#
_cell.length_a   1.000
_cell.length_b   1.000
_cell.length_c   1.000
_cell.angle_alpha   90.00
_cell.angle_beta   90.00
_cell.angle_gamma   90.00
#
_symmetry.space_group_name_H-M   'P 1'
#
loop_
_entity.id
_entity.type
_entity.pdbx_description
1 polymer ?
#
loop_
_entity_poly.entity_id
_entity_poly.type
_entity_poly.pdbx_seq_one_letter_code
_entity_poly.pdbx_strand_id
1 'polypeptide(L)'
;MTAQKNTIPVFYTITDNYTPYVGVSIQSLIXHSDPKXDYTITVMVQDITDEHKKQXENLATDNVHINIFHIDDKLLEPITNIKENYLRGQFFTLSIFYRLFIPELFPEYDKAVYLDADTIVNTDIADLYNLDIGDNMFASAPDLSIRFMPPLQKYIAECQAIFPTDKYINNGVILFDTKKFRDKKFIDRFIHLLTTYQVFTIDPDQSYMNEICEDKIYHLDKEWDAMPNENMAEFENPKIVHYNLFYKPWHYEDVQYAKYFWDVAKNTPFYSELKKQLDSYTDEDRKQDRVDLDKMVEMFGEIKKADNNWANIKAKGEQVKL
;
A
#
# COMPACT_ATOMS: atom_id res chain seq x y z
N MET A 1 22.27 -20.35 2.44
CA MET A 1 22.24 -19.05 1.74
C MET A 1 22.70 -17.99 2.73
N THR A 2 23.83 -17.34 2.44
CA THR A 2 24.37 -16.27 3.29
C THR A 2 23.46 -15.06 3.15
N ALA A 3 22.87 -14.61 4.24
CA ALA A 3 22.09 -13.37 4.25
C ALA A 3 22.94 -12.24 3.67
N GLN A 4 22.42 -11.58 2.66
CA GLN A 4 23.03 -10.36 2.12
C GLN A 4 22.86 -9.27 3.21
N LYS A 5 23.85 -9.10 4.05
CA LYS A 5 23.77 -8.28 5.27
C LYS A 5 23.66 -6.77 5.02
N ASN A 6 23.78 -6.29 3.78
CA ASN A 6 23.88 -4.85 3.47
C ASN A 6 22.97 -4.41 2.31
N THR A 7 21.86 -5.09 2.09
CA THR A 7 20.91 -4.67 1.04
C THR A 7 19.73 -3.91 1.64
N ILE A 8 19.14 -3.00 0.87
CA ILE A 8 17.90 -2.32 1.23
C ILE A 8 16.74 -3.16 0.68
N PRO A 9 15.98 -3.84 1.56
CA PRO A 9 14.86 -4.67 1.10
C PRO A 9 13.64 -3.81 0.83
N VAL A 10 13.09 -3.94 -0.37
CA VAL A 10 11.87 -3.25 -0.81
C VAL A 10 10.87 -4.29 -1.28
N PHE A 11 9.64 -4.18 -0.81
CA PHE A 11 8.58 -5.14 -1.08
C PHE A 11 7.42 -4.49 -1.82
N TYR A 12 6.85 -5.25 -2.75
CA TYR A 12 5.59 -4.95 -3.43
C TYR A 12 4.68 -6.17 -3.33
N THR A 13 3.37 -5.96 -3.39
CA THR A 13 2.39 -7.05 -3.56
C THR A 13 1.54 -6.75 -4.78
N ILE A 14 1.35 -7.75 -5.65
CA ILE A 14 0.54 -7.58 -6.87
C ILE A 14 -0.26 -8.83 -7.20
N THR A 15 -1.31 -8.63 -7.99
CA THR A 15 -1.89 -9.66 -8.85
C THR A 15 -1.24 -9.55 -10.22
N ASP A 16 -1.30 -10.61 -11.03
CA ASP A 16 -0.60 -10.67 -12.33
C ASP A 16 -0.88 -9.46 -13.23
N ASN A 17 -2.14 -9.00 -13.26
CA ASN A 17 -2.55 -7.85 -14.09
C ASN A 17 -1.95 -6.51 -13.63
N TYR A 18 -1.34 -6.45 -12.43
CA TYR A 18 -0.66 -5.24 -11.94
C TYR A 18 0.81 -5.18 -12.36
N THR A 19 1.31 -6.18 -13.09
CA THR A 19 2.72 -6.23 -13.54
C THR A 19 3.17 -4.97 -14.28
N PRO A 20 2.38 -4.40 -15.23
CA PRO A 20 2.84 -3.19 -15.92
C PRO A 20 3.05 -2.00 -14.97
N TYR A 21 2.17 -1.86 -13.97
CA TYR A 21 2.24 -0.71 -13.04
C TYR A 21 3.43 -0.87 -12.08
N VAL A 22 3.57 -2.06 -11.47
CA VAL A 22 4.72 -2.30 -10.58
C VAL A 22 6.04 -2.22 -11.37
N GLY A 23 6.02 -2.62 -12.64
CA GLY A 23 7.22 -2.50 -13.51
C GLY A 23 7.64 -1.04 -13.67
N VAL A 24 6.68 -0.12 -13.83
CA VAL A 24 6.99 1.32 -13.92
C VAL A 24 7.47 1.84 -12.55
N SER A 25 6.85 1.40 -11.45
CA SER A 25 7.28 1.76 -10.10
C SER A 25 8.73 1.32 -9.85
N ILE A 26 9.04 0.06 -10.13
CA ILE A 26 10.40 -0.49 -9.99
C ILE A 26 11.40 0.30 -10.86
N GLN A 27 11.03 0.58 -12.11
CA GLN A 27 11.89 1.37 -13.00
C GLN A 27 12.15 2.76 -12.43
N SER A 28 11.16 3.38 -11.79
CA SER A 28 11.34 4.69 -11.15
C SER A 28 12.32 4.61 -9.96
N LEU A 29 12.23 3.55 -9.17
CA LEU A 29 13.17 3.30 -8.07
C LEU A 29 14.59 3.12 -8.60
N ILE A 30 14.77 2.30 -9.65
CA ILE A 30 16.06 2.11 -10.31
C ILE A 30 16.67 3.44 -10.79
N UNK A 31 15.79 4.25 -11.18
CA UNK A 31 16.13 5.35 -11.62
C UNK A 31 16.77 6.16 -10.73
N HIS A 32 16.44 6.13 -9.52
CA HIS A 32 16.91 7.01 -8.44
C HIS A 32 17.83 6.31 -7.42
N SER A 33 18.15 5.04 -7.62
CA SER A 33 19.00 4.28 -6.69
C SER A 33 20.46 4.75 -6.74
N ASP A 34 21.11 4.85 -5.56
CA ASP A 34 22.55 5.10 -5.48
C ASP A 34 23.29 3.84 -5.97
N PRO A 35 24.17 3.96 -6.98
CA PRO A 35 24.94 2.80 -7.46
C PRO A 35 25.89 2.19 -6.42
N LYS A 36 26.06 2.79 -5.29
CA LYS A 36 26.85 2.24 -4.17
C LYS A 36 26.01 1.42 -3.17
N UNK A 37 24.56 1.37 -3.14
CA UNK A 37 23.80 0.76 -2.34
C UNK A 37 23.32 -0.33 -2.98
N ASP A 38 23.15 -1.43 -2.38
CA ASP A 38 22.49 -2.61 -2.95
C ASP A 38 21.03 -2.63 -2.55
N TYR A 39 20.16 -2.96 -3.48
CA TYR A 39 18.70 -2.99 -3.26
C TYR A 39 18.19 -4.38 -3.62
N THR A 40 17.33 -4.95 -2.79
CA THR A 40 16.66 -6.22 -3.09
C THR A 40 15.15 -5.95 -3.13
N ILE A 41 14.60 -5.98 -4.34
CA ILE A 41 13.16 -5.80 -4.55
C ILE A 41 12.52 -7.18 -4.57
N THR A 42 11.53 -7.39 -3.71
CA THR A 42 10.75 -8.63 -3.67
C THR A 42 9.30 -8.32 -4.05
N VAL A 43 8.85 -8.88 -5.16
CA VAL A 43 7.47 -8.77 -5.63
C VAL A 43 6.72 -10.01 -5.17
N MET A 44 5.78 -9.82 -4.26
CA MET A 44 5.00 -10.90 -3.64
C MET A 44 3.73 -11.14 -4.46
N VAL A 45 3.51 -12.38 -4.86
CA VAL A 45 2.40 -12.76 -5.74
C VAL A 45 1.74 -14.06 -5.25
N GLN A 46 0.48 -14.24 -5.57
CA GLN A 46 -0.16 -15.55 -5.50
C GLN A 46 0.13 -16.32 -6.79
N ASP A 47 -0.18 -15.72 -7.91
CA ASP A 47 0.10 -16.27 -9.24
C ASP A 47 0.66 -15.16 -10.14
N ILE A 48 1.52 -15.56 -11.07
CA ILE A 48 2.07 -14.66 -12.09
C ILE A 48 2.41 -15.49 -13.34
N THR A 49 2.17 -14.92 -14.53
CA THR A 49 2.54 -15.58 -15.79
C THR A 49 4.08 -15.59 -15.96
N ASP A 50 4.57 -16.58 -16.69
CA ASP A 50 6.01 -16.66 -17.00
C ASP A 50 6.51 -15.42 -17.74
N GLU A 51 5.69 -14.87 -18.61
CA GLU A 51 6.02 -13.64 -19.35
C GLU A 51 6.18 -12.46 -18.39
N HIS A 52 5.21 -12.21 -17.54
CA HIS A 52 5.25 -11.12 -16.57
C HIS A 52 6.39 -11.28 -15.58
N LYS A 53 6.60 -12.50 -15.10
CA LYS A 53 7.73 -12.81 -14.22
C LYS A 53 9.05 -12.39 -14.88
N LYS A 54 9.27 -12.83 -16.12
CA LYS A 54 10.48 -12.50 -16.87
C LYS A 54 10.62 -11.01 -17.13
N GLN A 55 9.56 -10.35 -17.43
CA GLN A 55 9.57 -8.89 -17.60
C GLN A 55 9.96 -8.13 -16.31
N UNK A 56 9.52 -8.52 -15.06
CA UNK A 56 9.83 -8.02 -13.96
C UNK A 56 11.17 -8.20 -13.70
N GLU A 57 11.78 -9.53 -13.87
CA GLU A 57 13.16 -9.91 -13.57
C GLU A 57 14.19 -9.21 -14.48
N ASN A 58 13.82 -8.95 -15.72
CA ASN A 58 14.71 -8.28 -16.69
C ASN A 58 14.96 -6.80 -16.37
N LEU A 59 14.26 -6.20 -15.43
CA LEU A 59 14.53 -4.83 -14.97
C LEU A 59 15.76 -4.76 -14.06
N ALA A 60 16.21 -5.90 -13.51
CA ALA A 60 17.33 -5.93 -12.57
C ALA A 60 18.60 -5.29 -13.15
N THR A 61 19.39 -4.69 -12.27
CA THR A 61 20.67 -4.06 -12.60
C THR A 61 21.78 -4.64 -11.73
N ASP A 62 23.01 -4.12 -11.86
CA ASP A 62 24.14 -4.61 -11.06
C ASP A 62 23.90 -4.42 -9.56
N ASN A 63 23.16 -3.37 -9.15
CA ASN A 63 22.94 -3.04 -7.75
C ASN A 63 21.47 -3.14 -7.32
N VAL A 64 20.54 -3.47 -8.23
CA VAL A 64 19.12 -3.67 -7.90
C VAL A 64 18.72 -5.08 -8.33
N HIS A 65 18.47 -5.93 -7.34
CA HIS A 65 18.14 -7.35 -7.54
C HIS A 65 16.63 -7.51 -7.39
N ILE A 66 16.01 -8.30 -8.28
CA ILE A 66 14.54 -8.47 -8.29
C ILE A 66 14.20 -9.95 -8.07
N ASN A 67 13.38 -10.21 -7.10
CA ASN A 67 12.91 -11.55 -6.74
C ASN A 67 11.39 -11.61 -6.82
N ILE A 68 10.86 -12.69 -7.39
CA ILE A 68 9.42 -12.97 -7.37
C ILE A 68 9.19 -14.01 -6.27
N PHE A 69 8.35 -13.66 -5.29
CA PHE A 69 8.06 -14.52 -4.15
C PHE A 69 6.60 -14.99 -4.22
N HIS A 70 6.41 -16.30 -4.31
CA HIS A 70 5.07 -16.90 -4.34
C HIS A 70 4.58 -17.13 -2.91
N ILE A 71 3.42 -16.57 -2.60
CA ILE A 71 2.80 -16.70 -1.27
C ILE A 71 2.05 -18.04 -1.20
N ASP A 72 2.31 -18.80 -0.13
CA ASP A 72 1.61 -20.05 0.15
C ASP A 72 0.17 -19.76 0.59
N ASP A 73 -0.79 -20.39 -0.05
CA ASP A 73 -2.21 -20.28 0.28
C ASP A 73 -2.50 -20.61 1.76
N LYS A 74 -1.72 -21.49 2.36
CA LYS A 74 -1.88 -21.84 3.78
C LYS A 74 -1.68 -20.64 4.71
N LEU A 75 -0.86 -19.70 4.32
CA LEU A 75 -0.66 -18.47 5.09
C LEU A 75 -1.97 -17.69 5.20
N LEU A 76 -2.81 -17.79 4.19
CA LEU A 76 -4.03 -17.00 4.06
C LEU A 76 -5.25 -17.69 4.68
N GLU A 77 -5.13 -18.95 5.15
CA GLU A 77 -6.29 -19.68 5.70
C GLU A 77 -7.09 -18.89 6.75
N PRO A 78 -6.45 -18.24 7.73
CA PRO A 78 -7.21 -17.45 8.72
C PRO A 78 -8.02 -16.31 8.10
N ILE A 79 -7.60 -15.81 6.94
CA ILE A 79 -8.21 -14.67 6.27
C ILE A 79 -9.26 -15.11 5.25
N THR A 80 -9.01 -16.22 4.54
CA THR A 80 -9.86 -16.67 3.42
C THR A 80 -11.24 -17.12 3.87
N ASN A 81 -11.39 -17.53 5.13
CA ASN A 81 -12.66 -18.02 5.65
C ASN A 81 -13.56 -16.91 6.21
N ILE A 82 -13.17 -15.65 6.09
CA ILE A 82 -13.95 -14.52 6.60
C ILE A 82 -14.75 -13.90 5.46
N LYS A 83 -16.07 -14.03 5.55
CA LYS A 83 -17.01 -13.59 4.52
C LYS A 83 -16.87 -12.10 4.19
N GLU A 84 -16.63 -11.26 5.19
CA GLU A 84 -16.51 -9.82 5.04
C GLU A 84 -15.31 -9.42 4.16
N ASN A 85 -14.30 -10.26 4.10
CA ASN A 85 -13.14 -10.03 3.22
C ASN A 85 -13.49 -10.26 1.75
N TYR A 86 -14.54 -11.04 1.45
CA TYR A 86 -14.98 -11.32 0.09
C TYR A 86 -16.04 -10.34 -0.41
N LEU A 87 -16.85 -9.79 0.48
CA LEU A 87 -17.96 -8.91 0.09
C LEU A 87 -17.47 -7.59 -0.51
N ARG A 88 -16.20 -7.29 -0.37
CA ARG A 88 -15.56 -6.10 -0.92
C ARG A 88 -14.71 -6.41 -2.15
N GLY A 89 -14.92 -7.57 -2.74
CA GLY A 89 -14.11 -8.12 -3.82
C GLY A 89 -14.04 -7.28 -5.09
N GLN A 90 -14.86 -6.25 -5.23
CA GLN A 90 -14.75 -5.32 -6.34
C GLN A 90 -13.55 -4.38 -6.21
N PHE A 91 -13.10 -4.13 -4.96
CA PHE A 91 -12.04 -3.17 -4.70
C PHE A 91 -10.81 -3.79 -4.04
N PHE A 92 -10.98 -4.92 -3.37
CA PHE A 92 -9.91 -5.51 -2.57
C PHE A 92 -9.77 -7.00 -2.87
N THR A 93 -8.56 -7.41 -3.12
CA THR A 93 -8.20 -8.83 -3.20
C THR A 93 -7.49 -9.22 -1.91
N LEU A 94 -7.36 -10.52 -1.65
CA LEU A 94 -6.63 -11.00 -0.46
C LEU A 94 -5.18 -10.53 -0.46
N SER A 95 -4.63 -10.17 -1.63
CA SER A 95 -3.25 -9.68 -1.75
C SER A 95 -3.00 -8.42 -0.92
N ILE A 96 -4.02 -7.63 -0.59
CA ILE A 96 -3.84 -6.44 0.25
C ILE A 96 -3.28 -6.79 1.63
N PHE A 97 -3.60 -7.98 2.17
CA PHE A 97 -3.12 -8.39 3.48
C PHE A 97 -1.67 -8.89 3.46
N TYR A 98 -1.12 -9.19 2.29
CA TYR A 98 0.23 -9.78 2.20
C TYR A 98 1.29 -8.89 2.86
N ARG A 99 1.13 -7.56 2.73
CA ARG A 99 2.08 -6.63 3.35
C ARG A 99 2.20 -6.81 4.86
N LEU A 100 1.12 -7.22 5.54
CA LEU A 100 1.11 -7.40 6.99
C LEU A 100 1.99 -8.60 7.43
N PHE A 101 2.22 -9.56 6.53
CA PHE A 101 2.99 -10.78 6.80
C PHE A 101 4.48 -10.63 6.47
N ILE A 102 4.91 -9.52 5.86
CA ILE A 102 6.32 -9.31 5.50
C ILE A 102 7.26 -9.57 6.69
N PRO A 103 6.99 -9.04 7.89
CA PRO A 103 7.90 -9.29 9.02
C PRO A 103 8.08 -10.77 9.36
N GLU A 104 7.03 -11.58 9.22
CA GLU A 104 7.08 -13.01 9.53
C GLU A 104 7.69 -13.83 8.39
N LEU A 105 7.41 -13.44 7.14
CA LEU A 105 7.88 -14.16 5.96
C LEU A 105 9.37 -13.96 5.68
N PHE A 106 9.92 -12.82 6.11
CA PHE A 106 11.30 -12.44 5.82
C PHE A 106 12.03 -12.06 7.11
N PRO A 107 12.18 -13.05 8.03
CA PRO A 107 12.76 -12.78 9.36
C PRO A 107 14.24 -12.37 9.32
N GLU A 108 14.91 -12.54 8.19
CA GLU A 108 16.29 -12.10 7.98
C GLU A 108 16.45 -10.59 7.94
N TYR A 109 15.36 -9.84 7.69
CA TYR A 109 15.39 -8.38 7.68
C TYR A 109 14.82 -7.84 8.99
N ASP A 110 15.53 -6.92 9.63
CA ASP A 110 15.05 -6.20 10.82
C ASP A 110 14.33 -4.91 10.45
N LYS A 111 14.41 -4.50 9.15
CA LYS A 111 13.83 -3.27 8.64
C LYS A 111 13.56 -3.47 7.15
N ALA A 112 12.46 -2.92 6.63
CA ALA A 112 12.10 -3.07 5.22
C ALA A 112 11.21 -1.92 4.76
N VAL A 113 11.26 -1.63 3.45
CA VAL A 113 10.32 -0.69 2.81
C VAL A 113 9.26 -1.50 2.09
N TYR A 114 8.01 -1.06 2.15
CA TYR A 114 6.91 -1.55 1.32
C TYR A 114 6.36 -0.41 0.47
N LEU A 115 6.07 -0.72 -0.79
CA LEU A 115 5.48 0.23 -1.73
C LEU A 115 4.29 -0.42 -2.46
N ASP A 116 3.20 0.32 -2.62
CA ASP A 116 2.12 -0.09 -3.51
C ASP A 116 2.57 0.00 -4.97
N ALA A 117 1.99 -0.85 -5.82
CA ALA A 117 2.37 -0.99 -7.23
C ALA A 117 2.08 0.26 -8.07
N ASP A 118 1.19 1.12 -7.60
CA ASP A 118 0.79 2.36 -8.27
C ASP A 118 1.52 3.58 -7.72
N THR A 119 2.80 3.40 -7.37
CA THR A 119 3.68 4.47 -6.89
C THR A 119 4.74 4.82 -7.92
N ILE A 120 5.27 6.03 -7.85
CA ILE A 120 6.46 6.47 -8.59
C ILE A 120 7.44 7.06 -7.58
N VAL A 121 8.64 6.50 -7.58
CA VAL A 121 9.72 6.89 -6.66
C VAL A 121 10.58 7.95 -7.36
N ASN A 122 10.69 9.13 -6.75
CA ASN A 122 11.39 10.30 -7.30
C ASN A 122 12.66 10.67 -6.51
N THR A 123 13.06 9.81 -5.58
CA THR A 123 14.26 10.02 -4.76
C THR A 123 14.90 8.65 -4.48
N ASP A 124 16.08 8.62 -3.93
CA ASP A 124 16.65 7.35 -3.51
C ASP A 124 15.83 6.79 -2.35
N ILE A 125 15.33 5.56 -2.49
CA ILE A 125 14.56 4.89 -1.43
C ILE A 125 15.42 4.65 -0.17
N ALA A 126 16.73 4.70 -0.29
CA ALA A 126 17.65 4.68 0.85
C ALA A 126 17.38 5.83 1.82
N ASP A 127 16.91 6.98 1.32
CA ASP A 127 16.56 8.12 2.18
C ASP A 127 15.43 7.77 3.14
N LEU A 128 14.44 7.00 2.66
CA LEU A 128 13.36 6.50 3.52
C LEU A 128 13.88 5.40 4.45
N TYR A 129 14.59 4.42 3.89
CA TYR A 129 15.08 3.25 4.64
C TYR A 129 15.95 3.65 5.82
N ASN A 130 16.78 4.70 5.67
CA ASN A 130 17.73 5.12 6.67
C ASN A 130 17.14 6.04 7.75
N LEU A 131 15.84 6.39 7.67
CA LEU A 131 15.23 7.20 8.72
C LEU A 131 15.27 6.47 10.06
N ASP A 132 15.59 7.21 11.11
CA ASP A 132 15.47 6.74 12.49
C ASP A 132 14.03 7.00 12.94
N ILE A 133 13.26 5.96 13.12
CA ILE A 133 11.87 6.07 13.57
C ILE A 133 11.70 5.83 15.07
N GLY A 134 12.82 5.73 15.79
CA GLY A 134 12.81 5.61 17.25
C GLY A 134 12.05 4.36 17.72
N ASP A 135 11.18 4.54 18.69
CA ASP A 135 10.40 3.43 19.27
C ASP A 135 9.14 3.07 18.47
N ASN A 136 8.92 3.72 17.34
CA ASN A 136 7.75 3.44 16.51
C ASN A 136 7.90 2.09 15.81
N MET A 137 6.79 1.48 15.45
CA MET A 137 6.74 0.18 14.77
C MET A 137 6.92 0.33 13.27
N PHE A 138 6.43 1.44 12.72
CA PHE A 138 6.59 1.75 11.29
C PHE A 138 6.46 3.25 11.06
N ALA A 139 6.82 3.67 9.84
CA ALA A 139 6.59 5.03 9.37
C ALA A 139 5.75 5.01 8.11
N SER A 140 4.78 5.93 8.03
CA SER A 140 3.96 6.18 6.85
C SER A 140 3.47 7.63 6.87
N ALA A 141 3.07 8.14 5.71
CA ALA A 141 2.53 9.49 5.62
C ALA A 141 1.02 9.51 5.90
N PRO A 142 0.48 10.63 6.38
CA PRO A 142 -0.97 10.77 6.52
C PRO A 142 -1.69 10.56 5.18
N ASP A 143 -2.85 9.92 5.26
CA ASP A 143 -3.68 9.68 4.06
C ASP A 143 -4.30 11.01 3.59
N LEU A 144 -3.79 11.54 2.49
CA LEU A 144 -4.24 12.83 1.98
C LEU A 144 -5.69 12.83 1.49
N SER A 145 -6.24 11.67 1.14
CA SER A 145 -7.64 11.59 0.72
C SER A 145 -8.60 11.97 1.85
N ILE A 146 -8.22 11.67 3.09
CA ILE A 146 -9.06 11.99 4.27
C ILE A 146 -9.19 13.50 4.46
N ARG A 147 -8.09 14.23 4.29
CA ARG A 147 -8.04 15.66 4.57
C ARG A 147 -9.06 16.46 3.75
N PHE A 148 -9.31 16.03 2.51
CA PHE A 148 -10.10 16.78 1.55
C PHE A 148 -11.44 16.13 1.22
N MET A 149 -11.79 15.04 1.91
CA MET A 149 -13.06 14.33 1.72
C MET A 149 -13.81 14.26 3.06
N PRO A 150 -14.74 15.19 3.31
CA PRO A 150 -15.48 15.20 4.59
C PRO A 150 -16.12 13.86 4.98
N PRO A 151 -16.68 13.05 4.06
CA PRO A 151 -17.19 11.74 4.46
C PRO A 151 -16.12 10.81 5.03
N LEU A 152 -14.88 10.86 4.50
CA LEU A 152 -13.78 10.07 5.04
C LEU A 152 -13.38 10.54 6.42
N GLN A 153 -13.37 11.86 6.67
CA GLN A 153 -13.10 12.40 8.01
C GLN A 153 -14.11 11.86 9.01
N LYS A 154 -15.40 11.86 8.65
CA LYS A 154 -16.45 11.30 9.49
C LYS A 154 -16.26 9.81 9.72
N TYR A 155 -15.88 9.07 8.69
CA TYR A 155 -15.62 7.64 8.81
C TYR A 155 -14.51 7.38 9.83
N ILE A 156 -13.39 8.09 9.73
CA ILE A 156 -12.27 7.91 10.68
C ILE A 156 -12.70 8.28 12.10
N ALA A 157 -13.41 9.39 12.26
CA ALA A 157 -13.84 9.85 13.60
C ALA A 157 -14.89 8.92 14.22
N GLU A 158 -15.92 8.54 13.44
CA GLU A 158 -17.12 7.88 13.96
C GLU A 158 -17.05 6.36 13.91
N CYS A 159 -16.36 5.79 12.92
CA CYS A 159 -16.28 4.34 12.74
C CYS A 159 -14.97 3.74 13.25
N GLN A 160 -13.90 4.53 13.31
CA GLN A 160 -12.61 4.07 13.82
C GLN A 160 -12.23 4.71 15.15
N ALA A 161 -12.84 5.85 15.52
CA ALA A 161 -12.53 6.58 16.75
C ALA A 161 -11.04 6.90 16.88
N ILE A 162 -10.45 7.38 15.78
CA ILE A 162 -9.06 7.86 15.73
C ILE A 162 -9.08 9.39 15.66
N PHE A 163 -8.34 10.03 16.56
CA PHE A 163 -8.29 11.48 16.70
C PHE A 163 -6.85 11.97 16.93
N PRO A 164 -6.45 13.10 16.34
CA PRO A 164 -7.15 13.80 15.25
C PRO A 164 -7.15 12.97 13.96
N THR A 165 -8.16 13.14 13.12
CA THR A 165 -8.36 12.32 11.92
C THR A 165 -7.22 12.44 10.92
N ASP A 166 -6.52 13.58 10.91
CA ASP A 166 -5.37 13.82 10.00
C ASP A 166 -4.12 13.03 10.38
N LYS A 167 -4.12 12.31 11.49
CA LYS A 167 -3.06 11.34 11.83
C LYS A 167 -3.26 9.98 11.18
N TYR A 168 -4.42 9.72 10.61
CA TYR A 168 -4.69 8.45 9.94
C TYR A 168 -3.76 8.30 8.74
N ILE A 169 -2.95 7.22 8.73
CA ILE A 169 -1.94 7.04 7.69
C ILE A 169 -2.47 6.20 6.53
N ASN A 170 -1.86 6.44 5.36
CA ASN A 170 -2.00 5.54 4.21
C ASN A 170 -0.88 4.49 4.26
N ASN A 171 -1.22 3.25 3.97
CA ASN A 171 -0.24 2.16 4.06
C ASN A 171 0.32 1.71 2.69
N GLY A 172 0.25 2.58 1.69
CA GLY A 172 0.86 2.33 0.38
C GLY A 172 2.35 2.64 0.32
N VAL A 173 2.87 3.39 1.32
CA VAL A 173 4.31 3.62 1.50
C VAL A 173 4.62 3.38 2.97
N ILE A 174 5.41 2.35 3.27
CA ILE A 174 5.69 1.96 4.66
C ILE A 174 7.19 1.73 4.84
N LEU A 175 7.75 2.30 5.90
CA LEU A 175 9.04 1.87 6.43
C LEU A 175 8.75 1.03 7.68
N PHE A 176 8.95 -0.28 7.58
CA PHE A 176 8.72 -1.22 8.69
C PHE A 176 9.94 -1.35 9.58
N ASP A 177 9.75 -1.33 10.90
CA ASP A 177 10.67 -2.01 11.83
C ASP A 177 10.14 -3.45 11.95
N THR A 178 10.57 -4.33 11.06
CA THR A 178 10.07 -5.70 10.98
C THR A 178 10.40 -6.50 12.24
N LYS A 179 11.53 -6.19 12.87
CA LYS A 179 11.90 -6.82 14.14
C LYS A 179 10.89 -6.49 15.23
N LYS A 180 10.48 -5.22 15.36
CA LYS A 180 9.45 -4.84 16.36
C LYS A 180 8.11 -5.50 16.08
N PHE A 181 7.70 -5.62 14.79
CA PHE A 181 6.48 -6.34 14.43
C PHE A 181 6.50 -7.77 14.96
N ARG A 182 7.62 -8.49 14.79
CA ARG A 182 7.77 -9.86 15.31
C ARG A 182 7.80 -9.87 16.84
N ASP A 183 8.63 -9.04 17.46
CA ASP A 183 8.81 -8.98 18.92
C ASP A 183 7.51 -8.64 19.65
N LYS A 184 6.70 -7.75 19.07
CA LYS A 184 5.39 -7.34 19.62
C LYS A 184 4.25 -8.23 19.18
N LYS A 185 4.54 -9.23 18.32
CA LYS A 185 3.54 -10.21 17.84
C LYS A 185 2.36 -9.52 17.13
N PHE A 186 2.68 -8.60 16.22
CA PHE A 186 1.65 -7.87 15.47
C PHE A 186 0.69 -8.84 14.77
N ILE A 187 1.21 -9.87 14.09
CA ILE A 187 0.37 -10.78 13.31
C ILE A 187 -0.60 -11.58 14.20
N ASP A 188 -0.18 -11.95 15.42
CA ASP A 188 -1.06 -12.63 16.38
C ASP A 188 -2.21 -11.71 16.79
N ARG A 189 -1.92 -10.43 17.06
CA ARG A 189 -2.93 -9.44 17.38
C ARG A 189 -3.88 -9.21 16.20
N PHE A 190 -3.34 -9.06 15.00
CA PHE A 190 -4.13 -8.89 13.78
C PHE A 190 -5.09 -10.06 13.59
N ILE A 191 -4.59 -11.31 13.66
CA ILE A 191 -5.41 -12.49 13.46
C ILE A 191 -6.49 -12.60 14.56
N HIS A 192 -6.13 -12.32 15.81
CA HIS A 192 -7.11 -12.31 16.91
C HIS A 192 -8.27 -11.36 16.63
N LEU A 193 -7.97 -10.12 16.28
CA LEU A 193 -8.99 -9.10 16.01
C LEU A 193 -9.81 -9.45 14.77
N LEU A 194 -9.15 -9.92 13.73
CA LEU A 194 -9.80 -10.32 12.47
C LEU A 194 -10.79 -11.46 12.70
N THR A 195 -10.35 -12.53 13.37
CA THR A 195 -11.19 -13.73 13.55
C THR A 195 -12.27 -13.54 14.61
N THR A 196 -11.99 -12.75 15.65
CA THR A 196 -12.96 -12.50 16.73
C THR A 196 -14.09 -11.58 16.28
N TYR A 197 -13.76 -10.51 15.56
CA TYR A 197 -14.72 -9.44 15.28
C TYR A 197 -15.14 -9.35 13.83
N GLN A 198 -14.32 -9.89 12.88
CA GLN A 198 -14.59 -9.75 11.45
C GLN A 198 -14.89 -8.30 11.11
N VAL A 199 -13.95 -7.41 11.47
CA VAL A 199 -14.16 -5.95 11.49
C VAL A 199 -14.70 -5.43 10.16
N PHE A 200 -15.78 -4.67 10.22
CA PHE A 200 -16.38 -4.03 9.04
C PHE A 200 -15.70 -2.69 8.81
N THR A 201 -14.89 -2.59 7.77
CA THR A 201 -14.08 -1.41 7.43
C THR A 201 -13.92 -1.33 5.91
N ILE A 202 -13.69 -0.12 5.36
CA ILE A 202 -13.51 0.04 3.91
C ILE A 202 -12.06 -0.20 3.46
N ASP A 203 -11.13 -0.13 4.38
CA ASP A 203 -9.68 -0.20 4.13
C ASP A 203 -9.05 -1.24 5.06
N PRO A 204 -9.32 -2.53 4.83
CA PRO A 204 -9.08 -3.56 5.86
C PRO A 204 -7.65 -3.57 6.40
N ASP A 205 -6.64 -3.73 5.53
CA ASP A 205 -5.24 -3.79 5.96
C ASP A 205 -4.79 -2.47 6.59
N GLN A 206 -5.15 -1.36 5.99
CA GLN A 206 -4.78 -0.02 6.47
C GLN A 206 -5.39 0.27 7.84
N SER A 207 -6.66 -0.09 8.04
CA SER A 207 -7.33 0.17 9.32
C SER A 207 -6.70 -0.63 10.45
N TYR A 208 -6.34 -1.91 10.22
CA TYR A 208 -5.66 -2.71 11.24
C TYR A 208 -4.32 -2.11 11.64
N MET A 209 -3.54 -1.61 10.67
CA MET A 209 -2.26 -0.96 10.98
C MET A 209 -2.46 0.30 11.82
N ASN A 210 -3.40 1.16 11.40
CA ASN A 210 -3.72 2.39 12.15
C ASN A 210 -4.19 2.10 13.57
N GLU A 211 -5.03 1.08 13.74
CA GLU A 211 -5.65 0.77 15.05
C GLU A 211 -4.67 0.05 15.98
N ILE A 212 -3.98 -0.96 15.49
CA ILE A 212 -3.08 -1.78 16.33
C ILE A 212 -1.85 -0.97 16.76
N CYS A 213 -1.35 -0.12 15.86
CA CYS A 213 -0.12 0.64 16.08
C CYS A 213 -0.37 2.13 16.38
N GLU A 214 -1.58 2.55 16.73
CA GLU A 214 -2.01 3.96 16.82
C GLU A 214 -0.99 4.87 17.51
N ASP A 215 -0.38 4.41 18.62
CA ASP A 215 0.58 5.20 19.40
C ASP A 215 2.04 4.94 18.99
N LYS A 216 2.26 4.15 17.94
CA LYS A 216 3.59 3.67 17.53
C LYS A 216 3.82 3.86 16.03
N ILE A 217 3.29 4.95 15.46
CA ILE A 217 3.45 5.31 14.06
C ILE A 217 4.33 6.57 13.97
N TYR A 218 5.41 6.50 13.20
CA TYR A 218 6.20 7.68 12.83
C TYR A 218 5.52 8.31 11.61
N HIS A 219 5.03 9.53 11.74
CA HIS A 219 4.33 10.22 10.65
C HIS A 219 5.34 10.89 9.73
N LEU A 220 5.46 10.35 8.51
CA LEU A 220 6.31 10.90 7.46
C LEU A 220 5.74 12.22 6.92
N ASP A 221 6.59 13.05 6.36
CA ASP A 221 6.15 14.21 5.58
C ASP A 221 5.32 13.75 4.36
N LYS A 222 4.37 14.59 3.97
CA LYS A 222 3.38 14.27 2.93
C LYS A 222 3.99 13.98 1.56
N GLU A 223 5.16 14.53 1.30
CA GLU A 223 5.90 14.31 0.05
C GLU A 223 6.33 12.85 -0.13
N TRP A 224 6.34 12.06 0.96
CA TRP A 224 6.63 10.63 0.89
C TRP A 224 5.46 9.79 0.38
N ASP A 225 4.26 10.39 0.26
CA ASP A 225 3.07 9.68 -0.25
C ASP A 225 2.14 10.72 -0.89
N ALA A 226 2.67 11.42 -1.91
CA ALA A 226 1.96 12.49 -2.60
C ALA A 226 0.86 11.90 -3.49
N MET A 227 -0.38 12.31 -3.27
CA MET A 227 -1.54 11.74 -3.98
C MET A 227 -2.21 12.79 -4.87
N PRO A 228 -2.71 12.40 -6.05
CA PRO A 228 -3.58 13.28 -6.82
C PRO A 228 -4.78 13.73 -5.98
N ASN A 229 -5.01 15.04 -5.94
CA ASN A 229 -6.12 15.62 -5.18
C ASN A 229 -6.51 16.97 -5.77
N GLU A 230 -7.71 17.05 -6.32
CA GLU A 230 -8.21 18.26 -6.99
C GLU A 230 -8.27 19.49 -6.06
N ASN A 231 -8.30 19.26 -4.75
CA ASN A 231 -8.44 20.33 -3.75
C ASN A 231 -7.09 20.80 -3.19
N MET A 232 -5.97 20.32 -3.77
CA MET A 232 -4.64 20.66 -3.31
C MET A 232 -3.69 20.82 -4.51
N ALA A 233 -2.81 21.81 -4.44
CA ALA A 233 -1.75 21.96 -5.45
C ALA A 233 -0.76 20.77 -5.35
N GLU A 234 -0.16 20.43 -6.48
CA GLU A 234 0.91 19.43 -6.50
C GLU A 234 2.09 19.91 -5.64
N PHE A 235 2.71 18.96 -4.94
CA PHE A 235 3.99 19.21 -4.29
C PHE A 235 5.04 19.50 -5.37
N GLU A 236 5.88 20.46 -5.12
CA GLU A 236 6.94 20.83 -6.06
C GLU A 236 7.95 19.69 -6.26
N ASN A 237 8.26 18.97 -5.18
CA ASN A 237 9.27 17.90 -5.17
C ASN A 237 8.73 16.67 -4.43
N PRO A 238 7.72 15.96 -5.00
CA PRO A 238 7.20 14.76 -4.34
C PRO A 238 8.27 13.67 -4.35
N LYS A 239 8.55 13.09 -3.19
CA LYS A 239 9.52 12.00 -3.06
C LYS A 239 8.97 10.70 -3.60
N ILE A 240 7.70 10.41 -3.30
CA ILE A 240 6.95 9.29 -3.89
C ILE A 240 5.58 9.83 -4.26
N VAL A 241 5.17 9.59 -5.50
CA VAL A 241 3.79 9.84 -5.95
C VAL A 241 3.04 8.52 -5.87
N HIS A 242 1.84 8.53 -5.28
CA HIS A 242 0.99 7.35 -5.14
C HIS A 242 -0.37 7.66 -5.77
N TYR A 243 -0.67 6.98 -6.87
CA TYR A 243 -1.93 7.16 -7.60
C TYR A 243 -3.05 6.36 -6.93
N ASN A 244 -3.36 6.74 -5.70
CA ASN A 244 -4.33 6.04 -4.85
C ASN A 244 -5.75 6.11 -5.45
N LEU A 245 -6.57 5.12 -5.12
CA LEU A 245 -7.98 5.03 -5.54
C LEU A 245 -8.13 4.97 -7.06
N PHE A 246 -8.97 5.84 -7.66
CA PHE A 246 -9.42 5.72 -9.04
C PHE A 246 -8.64 6.58 -10.03
N TYR A 247 -7.95 7.64 -9.57
CA TYR A 247 -7.31 8.62 -10.45
C TYR A 247 -5.93 8.14 -10.90
N LYS A 248 -5.94 7.16 -11.82
CA LYS A 248 -4.72 6.51 -12.32
C LYS A 248 -4.25 7.17 -13.62
N PRO A 249 -2.95 7.40 -13.83
CA PRO A 249 -2.46 8.03 -15.07
C PRO A 249 -2.71 7.17 -16.31
N TRP A 250 -2.89 5.87 -16.16
CA TRP A 250 -3.23 4.97 -17.27
C TRP A 250 -4.74 4.91 -17.55
N HIS A 251 -5.54 5.73 -16.86
CA HIS A 251 -6.98 5.91 -17.10
C HIS A 251 -7.33 7.37 -17.37
N TYR A 252 -6.55 8.31 -16.83
CA TYR A 252 -6.83 9.75 -16.91
C TYR A 252 -5.56 10.48 -17.37
N GLU A 253 -5.61 11.05 -18.57
CA GLU A 253 -4.47 11.73 -19.18
C GLU A 253 -4.01 12.96 -18.38
N ASP A 254 -4.96 13.65 -17.76
CA ASP A 254 -4.75 14.93 -17.07
C ASP A 254 -4.71 14.83 -15.54
N VAL A 255 -4.57 13.64 -14.98
CA VAL A 255 -4.47 13.49 -13.52
C VAL A 255 -3.19 14.15 -13.01
N GLN A 256 -3.28 14.73 -11.81
CA GLN A 256 -2.10 15.33 -11.16
C GLN A 256 -0.95 14.32 -11.11
N TYR A 257 0.27 14.83 -11.29
CA TYR A 257 1.49 14.03 -11.30
C TYR A 257 1.60 13.01 -12.46
N ALA A 258 0.66 12.98 -13.43
CA ALA A 258 0.71 12.01 -14.54
C ALA A 258 2.06 12.03 -15.27
N LYS A 259 2.68 13.22 -15.37
CA LYS A 259 3.99 13.38 -16.01
C LYS A 259 5.06 12.45 -15.39
N TYR A 260 5.08 12.33 -14.05
CA TYR A 260 6.06 11.46 -13.37
C TYR A 260 5.92 10.00 -13.82
N PHE A 261 4.69 9.52 -13.95
CA PHE A 261 4.42 8.17 -14.42
C PHE A 261 4.88 7.97 -15.86
N TRP A 262 4.43 8.85 -16.76
CA TRP A 262 4.68 8.67 -18.19
C TRP A 262 6.15 8.89 -18.57
N ASP A 263 6.86 9.78 -17.87
CA ASP A 263 8.30 9.97 -18.10
C ASP A 263 9.12 8.71 -17.79
N VAL A 264 8.66 7.91 -16.82
CA VAL A 264 9.29 6.61 -16.52
C VAL A 264 8.77 5.53 -17.47
N ALA A 265 7.47 5.42 -17.65
CA ALA A 265 6.81 4.35 -18.40
C ALA A 265 7.35 4.23 -19.84
N LYS A 266 7.66 5.36 -20.48
CA LYS A 266 8.18 5.38 -21.88
C LYS A 266 9.48 4.62 -22.04
N ASN A 267 10.20 4.35 -20.96
CA ASN A 267 11.47 3.64 -20.95
C ASN A 267 11.33 2.19 -20.46
N THR A 268 10.10 1.69 -20.36
CA THR A 268 9.82 0.31 -19.89
C THR A 268 9.23 -0.54 -21.02
N PRO A 269 9.32 -1.86 -20.91
CA PRO A 269 8.65 -2.73 -21.89
C PRO A 269 7.13 -2.64 -21.84
N PHE A 270 6.58 -1.99 -20.83
CA PHE A 270 5.13 -1.89 -20.61
C PHE A 270 4.47 -0.69 -21.30
N TYR A 271 5.26 0.22 -21.89
CA TYR A 271 4.77 1.50 -22.39
C TYR A 271 3.61 1.35 -23.39
N SER A 272 3.79 0.47 -24.39
CA SER A 272 2.77 0.29 -25.45
C SER A 272 1.44 -0.20 -24.88
N GLU A 273 1.50 -1.13 -23.94
CA GLU A 273 0.32 -1.67 -23.26
C GLU A 273 -0.38 -0.58 -22.44
N LEU A 274 0.39 0.18 -21.67
CA LEU A 274 -0.14 1.25 -20.81
C LEU A 274 -0.77 2.39 -21.64
N LYS A 275 -0.14 2.75 -22.77
CA LYS A 275 -0.72 3.75 -23.68
C LYS A 275 -2.02 3.25 -24.30
N LYS A 276 -2.07 1.99 -24.73
CA LYS A 276 -3.27 1.38 -25.27
C LYS A 276 -4.39 1.38 -24.22
N GLN A 277 -4.05 1.11 -22.96
CA GLN A 277 -5.02 1.12 -21.87
C GLN A 277 -5.59 2.54 -21.68
N LEU A 278 -4.75 3.57 -21.65
CA LEU A 278 -5.19 4.97 -21.55
C LEU A 278 -6.10 5.34 -22.72
N ASP A 279 -5.67 5.01 -23.95
CA ASP A 279 -6.40 5.36 -25.17
C ASP A 279 -7.76 4.65 -25.26
N SER A 280 -7.88 3.48 -24.63
CA SER A 280 -9.12 2.68 -24.65
C SER A 280 -10.06 2.95 -23.45
N TYR A 281 -9.62 3.74 -22.47
CA TYR A 281 -10.45 4.03 -21.29
C TYR A 281 -11.50 5.06 -21.65
N THR A 282 -12.77 4.64 -21.59
CA THR A 282 -13.89 5.41 -22.15
C THR A 282 -14.49 6.36 -21.11
N ASP A 283 -15.35 7.26 -21.58
CA ASP A 283 -16.15 8.11 -20.67
C ASP A 283 -17.10 7.25 -19.81
N GLU A 284 -17.53 6.12 -20.32
CA GLU A 284 -18.38 5.20 -19.56
C GLU A 284 -17.59 4.56 -18.41
N ASP A 285 -16.31 4.19 -18.66
CA ASP A 285 -15.42 3.67 -17.61
C ASP A 285 -15.19 4.74 -16.52
N ARG A 286 -14.98 5.99 -16.93
CA ARG A 286 -14.81 7.12 -16.00
C ARG A 286 -16.06 7.40 -15.16
N LYS A 287 -17.25 7.23 -15.77
CA LYS A 287 -18.52 7.32 -15.04
C LYS A 287 -18.62 6.18 -14.00
N GLN A 288 -18.18 4.98 -14.39
CA GLN A 288 -18.22 3.84 -13.47
C GLN A 288 -17.29 4.09 -12.27
N ASP A 289 -16.11 4.66 -12.49
CA ASP A 289 -15.20 5.04 -11.37
C ASP A 289 -15.93 5.97 -10.38
N ARG A 290 -16.69 6.94 -10.86
CA ARG A 290 -17.46 7.86 -10.01
C ARG A 290 -18.54 7.13 -9.22
N VAL A 291 -19.26 6.22 -9.90
CA VAL A 291 -20.30 5.39 -9.26
C VAL A 291 -19.66 4.53 -8.15
N ASP A 292 -18.49 3.96 -8.41
CA ASP A 292 -17.80 3.10 -7.45
C ASP A 292 -17.28 3.90 -6.26
N LEU A 293 -16.79 5.12 -6.50
CA LEU A 293 -16.40 6.03 -5.41
C LEU A 293 -17.61 6.39 -4.53
N ASP A 294 -18.74 6.71 -5.16
CA ASP A 294 -19.98 7.03 -4.43
C ASP A 294 -20.44 5.84 -3.58
N LYS A 295 -20.39 4.62 -4.12
CA LYS A 295 -20.72 3.40 -3.35
C LYS A 295 -19.79 3.21 -2.16
N MET A 296 -18.50 3.47 -2.33
CA MET A 296 -17.53 3.39 -1.23
C MET A 296 -17.91 4.39 -0.13
N VAL A 297 -18.28 5.62 -0.50
CA VAL A 297 -18.71 6.64 0.46
C VAL A 297 -20.00 6.20 1.16
N GLU A 298 -20.97 5.62 0.43
CA GLU A 298 -22.23 5.14 1.02
C GLU A 298 -22.00 4.03 2.06
N MET A 299 -20.97 3.22 1.90
CA MET A 299 -20.62 2.18 2.88
C MET A 299 -20.34 2.75 4.27
N PHE A 300 -19.92 4.02 4.39
CA PHE A 300 -19.65 4.65 5.69
C PHE A 300 -20.89 4.63 6.58
N GLY A 301 -22.05 4.87 6.00
CA GLY A 301 -23.31 4.83 6.73
C GLY A 301 -23.67 3.44 7.26
N GLU A 302 -23.35 2.41 6.49
CA GLU A 302 -23.55 1.02 6.89
C GLU A 302 -22.56 0.61 7.98
N ILE A 303 -21.30 0.98 7.83
CA ILE A 303 -20.24 0.68 8.82
C ILE A 303 -20.57 1.35 10.15
N LYS A 304 -21.06 2.59 10.12
CA LYS A 304 -21.42 3.33 11.34
C LYS A 304 -22.48 2.58 12.16
N LYS A 305 -23.41 1.91 11.49
CA LYS A 305 -24.52 1.16 12.14
C LYS A 305 -24.09 -0.24 12.60
N ALA A 306 -22.95 -0.72 12.15
CA ALA A 306 -22.50 -2.10 12.43
C ALA A 306 -21.91 -2.20 13.84
N ASP A 307 -22.21 -3.30 14.52
CA ASP A 307 -21.69 -3.57 15.87
C ASP A 307 -20.17 -3.87 15.83
N ASN A 308 -19.65 -4.29 14.68
CA ASN A 308 -18.27 -4.70 14.51
C ASN A 308 -17.41 -3.68 13.77
N ASN A 309 -17.70 -2.39 13.93
CA ASN A 309 -16.75 -1.35 13.52
C ASN A 309 -15.74 -1.09 14.66
N TRP A 310 -14.62 -0.46 14.33
CA TRP A 310 -13.53 -0.23 15.29
C TRP A 310 -13.98 0.57 16.53
N ALA A 311 -14.80 1.61 16.33
CA ALA A 311 -15.26 2.45 17.44
C ALA A 311 -16.03 1.62 18.46
N ASN A 312 -16.92 0.73 18.00
CA ASN A 312 -17.71 -0.13 18.87
C ASN A 312 -16.86 -1.21 19.54
N ILE A 313 -15.90 -1.78 18.81
CA ILE A 313 -14.98 -2.79 19.38
C ILE A 313 -14.17 -2.16 20.53
N LYS A 314 -13.63 -0.96 20.34
CA LYS A 314 -12.88 -0.24 21.37
C LYS A 314 -13.79 0.13 22.56
N ALA A 315 -15.03 0.56 22.29
CA ALA A 315 -16.00 0.90 23.32
C ALA A 315 -16.37 -0.30 24.22
N LYS A 316 -16.31 -1.52 23.68
CA LYS A 316 -16.54 -2.76 24.43
C LYS A 316 -15.35 -3.15 25.31
N GLY A 317 -14.26 -2.42 25.25
CA GLY A 317 -13.07 -2.64 26.09
C GLY A 317 -12.03 -3.58 25.50
N GLU A 318 -12.11 -3.91 24.21
CA GLU A 318 -11.06 -4.75 23.56
C GLU A 318 -9.73 -4.01 23.57
N GLN A 319 -8.67 -4.75 23.93
CA GLN A 319 -7.29 -4.25 23.86
C GLN A 319 -6.82 -4.35 22.41
N VAL A 320 -7.02 -3.28 21.63
CA VAL A 320 -6.66 -3.25 20.21
C VAL A 320 -5.16 -2.98 20.03
N LYS A 321 -4.64 -1.99 20.74
CA LYS A 321 -3.24 -1.54 20.60
C LYS A 321 -2.22 -2.53 21.17
N LEU A 322 -0.99 -2.54 20.57
CA LEU A 322 0.17 -3.26 21.07
C LEU A 322 0.94 -2.44 22.11
#